data_ba2475f4338fcf37f00f28c317072879
#
_entry.id   ba2475f4338fcf37f00f28c317072879
#
_cell.length_a   1.000
_cell.length_b   1.000
_cell.length_c   1.000
_cell.angle_alpha   90.00
_cell.angle_beta   90.00
_cell.angle_gamma   90.00
#
_symmetry.space_group_name_H-M   'P 1'
#
loop_
_entity.id
_entity.type
_entity.pdbx_description
1 polymer ?
#
loop_
_entity_poly.entity_id
_entity_poly.type
_entity_poly.pdbx_seq_one_letter_code
_entity_poly.pdbx_strand_id
1 'polypeptide(L)'
;PLGDAVHRRMMRDFRLYMLVGGMPKAVAEYIKTNNLGAVDLVKRDIVSLYEEDFWKLDNTGRATALYDAIPAQLSKNASRYQIASAIPGERAERVAGIVKMMNNFMSANVAYHSNDPNVGLALTMDNERFKIYASDTGMFVTLAFKDKDFTDNIIYEKLLNDKLSANLGYVYENVIAQMLR
;
A
#
# COMPACT_ATOMS: atom_id res chain seq x y z
N PRO A 1 -27.10 -2.98 -18.21
CA PRO A 1 -26.47 -3.60 -17.05
C PRO A 1 -25.65 -4.80 -17.50
N LEU A 2 -24.41 -4.89 -17.04
CA LEU A 2 -23.57 -6.07 -17.25
C LEU A 2 -24.25 -7.26 -16.54
N GLY A 3 -24.39 -8.40 -17.21
CA GLY A 3 -24.97 -9.60 -16.60
C GLY A 3 -24.11 -10.11 -15.43
N ASP A 4 -24.71 -10.77 -14.44
CA ASP A 4 -24.05 -11.24 -13.20
C ASP A 4 -22.78 -12.05 -13.43
N ALA A 5 -22.71 -12.84 -14.50
CA ALA A 5 -21.52 -13.63 -14.84
C ALA A 5 -20.33 -12.74 -15.21
N VAL A 6 -20.57 -11.69 -16.00
CA VAL A 6 -19.54 -10.73 -16.40
C VAL A 6 -19.07 -9.94 -15.19
N HIS A 7 -19.99 -9.48 -14.34
CA HIS A 7 -19.64 -8.78 -13.11
C HIS A 7 -18.76 -9.62 -12.20
N ARG A 8 -19.12 -10.90 -11.95
CA ARG A 8 -18.30 -11.80 -11.14
C ARG A 8 -16.90 -12.01 -11.70
N ARG A 9 -16.78 -12.14 -13.03
CA ARG A 9 -15.48 -12.27 -13.68
C ARG A 9 -14.63 -11.01 -13.50
N MET A 10 -15.20 -9.83 -13.74
CA MET A 10 -14.50 -8.55 -13.55
C MET A 10 -14.02 -8.39 -12.11
N MET A 11 -14.85 -8.73 -11.12
CA MET A 11 -14.49 -8.64 -9.70
C MET A 11 -13.37 -9.62 -9.34
N ARG A 12 -13.36 -10.82 -9.92
CA ARG A 12 -12.26 -11.78 -9.73
C ARG A 12 -10.95 -11.26 -10.34
N ASP A 13 -11.01 -10.75 -11.56
CA ASP A 13 -9.83 -10.20 -12.24
C ASP A 13 -9.30 -8.97 -11.49
N PHE A 14 -10.18 -8.14 -10.97
CA PHE A 14 -9.81 -6.99 -10.13
C PHE A 14 -9.16 -7.41 -8.81
N ARG A 15 -9.69 -8.43 -8.14
CA ARG A 15 -9.05 -8.99 -6.93
C ARG A 15 -7.69 -9.60 -7.24
N LEU A 16 -7.55 -10.29 -8.37
CA LEU A 16 -6.27 -10.80 -8.84
C LEU A 16 -5.27 -9.66 -9.05
N TYR A 17 -5.69 -8.57 -9.69
CA TYR A 17 -4.87 -7.36 -9.83
C TYR A 17 -4.44 -6.80 -8.47
N MET A 18 -5.34 -6.72 -7.50
CA MET A 18 -4.99 -6.26 -6.16
C MET A 18 -3.92 -7.13 -5.48
N LEU A 19 -3.92 -8.45 -5.75
CA LEU A 19 -2.98 -9.38 -5.15
C LEU A 19 -1.61 -9.39 -5.84
N VAL A 20 -1.60 -9.37 -7.16
CA VAL A 20 -0.36 -9.40 -7.96
C VAL A 20 0.30 -8.03 -7.98
N GLY A 21 -0.50 -6.97 -8.12
CA GLY A 21 -0.02 -5.61 -8.33
C GLY A 21 0.36 -5.32 -9.78
N GLY A 22 1.00 -4.17 -9.99
CA GLY A 22 1.50 -3.70 -11.27
C GLY A 22 3.03 -3.76 -11.42
N MET A 23 3.77 -4.28 -10.43
CA MET A 23 5.22 -4.40 -10.51
C MET A 23 5.62 -5.39 -11.62
N PRO A 24 6.42 -4.98 -12.63
CA PRO A 24 6.71 -5.80 -13.81
C PRO A 24 7.27 -7.19 -13.48
N LYS A 25 8.16 -7.27 -12.48
CA LYS A 25 8.76 -8.54 -12.03
C LYS A 25 7.71 -9.47 -11.40
N ALA A 26 6.79 -8.93 -10.62
CA ALA A 26 5.69 -9.68 -10.00
C ALA A 26 4.68 -10.19 -11.03
N VAL A 27 4.32 -9.34 -11.99
CA VAL A 27 3.43 -9.71 -13.12
C VAL A 27 4.07 -10.80 -13.99
N ALA A 28 5.35 -10.65 -14.33
CA ALA A 28 6.09 -11.65 -15.11
C ALA A 28 6.14 -13.01 -14.41
N GLU A 29 6.38 -13.01 -13.08
CA GLU A 29 6.40 -14.24 -12.31
C GLU A 29 5.01 -14.91 -12.26
N TYR A 30 3.94 -14.12 -12.12
CA TYR A 30 2.57 -14.65 -12.18
C TYR A 30 2.25 -15.28 -13.53
N ILE A 31 2.59 -14.62 -14.64
CA ILE A 31 2.37 -15.14 -15.99
C ILE A 31 3.12 -16.47 -16.18
N LYS A 32 4.35 -16.56 -15.68
CA LYS A 32 5.22 -17.73 -15.80
C LYS A 32 4.73 -18.92 -14.98
N THR A 33 4.29 -18.67 -13.72
CA THR A 33 4.08 -19.73 -12.74
C THR A 33 2.62 -19.98 -12.39
N ASN A 34 1.75 -19.00 -12.63
CA ASN A 34 0.37 -18.95 -12.10
C ASN A 34 0.29 -19.27 -10.59
N ASN A 35 1.33 -18.89 -9.84
CA ASN A 35 1.50 -19.18 -8.42
C ASN A 35 1.64 -17.89 -7.61
N LEU A 36 0.64 -17.56 -6.81
CA LEU A 36 0.62 -16.35 -5.99
C LEU A 36 1.67 -16.36 -4.86
N GLY A 37 2.06 -17.52 -4.35
CA GLY A 37 3.15 -17.63 -3.39
C GLY A 37 4.50 -17.27 -4.02
N ALA A 38 4.77 -17.70 -5.26
CA ALA A 38 5.97 -17.29 -5.99
C ALA A 38 5.99 -15.77 -6.25
N VAL A 39 4.82 -15.19 -6.58
CA VAL A 39 4.66 -13.75 -6.73
C VAL A 39 4.93 -13.01 -5.41
N ASP A 40 4.46 -13.55 -4.27
CA ASP A 40 4.71 -12.94 -2.96
C ASP A 40 6.20 -12.92 -2.63
N LEU A 41 6.95 -13.98 -2.92
CA LEU A 41 8.41 -14.00 -2.73
C LEU A 41 9.09 -12.90 -3.52
N VAL A 42 8.74 -12.73 -4.80
CA VAL A 42 9.26 -11.64 -5.64
C VAL A 42 8.95 -10.25 -5.05
N LYS A 43 7.73 -10.06 -4.51
CA LYS A 43 7.35 -8.79 -3.90
C LYS A 43 8.10 -8.54 -2.58
N ARG A 44 8.36 -9.59 -1.79
CA ARG A 44 9.20 -9.50 -0.57
C ARG A 44 10.62 -9.04 -0.90
N ASP A 45 11.22 -9.58 -1.97
CA ASP A 45 12.52 -9.11 -2.46
C ASP A 45 12.47 -7.61 -2.82
N ILE A 46 11.39 -7.15 -3.46
CA ILE A 46 11.22 -5.72 -3.79
C ILE A 46 11.06 -4.88 -2.52
N VAL A 47 10.31 -5.35 -1.50
CA VAL A 47 10.21 -4.65 -0.21
C VAL A 47 11.57 -4.50 0.43
N SER A 48 12.38 -5.57 0.44
CA SER A 48 13.74 -5.53 1.00
C SER A 48 14.63 -4.51 0.29
N LEU A 49 14.53 -4.40 -1.06
CA LEU A 49 15.24 -3.37 -1.82
C LEU A 49 14.77 -1.95 -1.45
N TYR A 50 13.47 -1.73 -1.22
CA TYR A 50 12.97 -0.45 -0.74
C TYR A 50 13.51 -0.10 0.64
N GLU A 51 13.61 -1.09 1.55
CA GLU A 51 14.18 -0.89 2.88
C GLU A 51 15.66 -0.51 2.81
N GLU A 52 16.44 -1.16 1.95
CA GLU A 52 17.84 -0.80 1.71
C GLU A 52 17.97 0.64 1.17
N ASP A 53 17.10 1.04 0.24
CA ASP A 53 17.12 2.38 -0.29
C ASP A 53 16.66 3.43 0.76
N PHE A 54 15.69 3.09 1.59
CA PHE A 54 15.29 3.94 2.73
C PHE A 54 16.44 4.13 3.73
N TRP A 55 17.21 3.09 4.02
CA TRP A 55 18.40 3.19 4.88
C TRP A 55 19.48 4.12 4.33
N LYS A 56 19.67 4.16 3.01
CA LYS A 56 20.61 5.09 2.36
C LYS A 56 20.15 6.54 2.49
N LEU A 57 18.84 6.76 2.54
CA LEU A 57 18.22 8.08 2.57
C LEU A 57 17.99 8.60 3.99
N ASP A 58 17.63 7.72 4.89
CA ASP A 58 17.40 8.00 6.31
C ASP A 58 17.92 6.84 7.18
N ASN A 59 19.14 6.99 7.66
CA ASN A 59 19.82 6.00 8.49
C ASN A 59 19.24 5.86 9.92
N THR A 60 18.16 6.58 10.22
CA THR A 60 17.46 6.46 11.50
C THR A 60 16.36 5.39 11.47
N GLY A 61 16.06 4.82 10.29
CA GLY A 61 15.03 3.80 10.10
C GLY A 61 13.59 4.32 10.11
N ARG A 62 13.38 5.64 10.18
CA ARG A 62 12.03 6.23 10.21
C ARG A 62 11.28 6.00 8.90
N ALA A 63 11.97 6.06 7.76
CA ALA A 63 11.36 5.81 6.46
C ALA A 63 10.79 4.38 6.38
N THR A 64 11.56 3.38 6.79
CA THR A 64 11.11 1.98 6.85
C THR A 64 9.93 1.82 7.81
N ALA A 65 10.01 2.40 9.02
CA ALA A 65 8.93 2.32 10.00
C ALA A 65 7.62 2.93 9.50
N LEU A 66 7.68 4.07 8.79
CA LEU A 66 6.51 4.69 8.17
C LEU A 66 5.94 3.81 7.05
N TYR A 67 6.78 3.23 6.21
CA TYR A 67 6.35 2.39 5.10
C TYR A 67 5.68 1.11 5.60
N ASP A 68 6.30 0.41 6.54
CA ASP A 68 5.80 -0.84 7.11
C ASP A 68 4.47 -0.66 7.86
N ALA A 69 4.26 0.50 8.45
CA ALA A 69 3.03 0.78 9.18
C ALA A 69 1.82 1.11 8.27
N ILE A 70 2.00 1.29 6.95
CA ILE A 70 0.91 1.69 6.02
C ILE A 70 -0.33 0.77 6.16
N PRO A 71 -0.23 -0.57 6.12
CA PRO A 71 -1.41 -1.42 6.23
C PRO A 71 -2.13 -1.27 7.57
N ALA A 72 -1.38 -1.21 8.67
CA ALA A 72 -1.94 -1.04 10.01
C ALA A 72 -2.61 0.33 10.20
N GLN A 73 -2.11 1.38 9.54
CA GLN A 73 -2.71 2.71 9.57
C GLN A 73 -4.02 2.77 8.79
N LEU A 74 -4.07 2.18 7.60
CA LEU A 74 -5.29 2.15 6.77
C LEU A 74 -6.36 1.24 7.39
N SER A 75 -5.98 0.12 8.01
CA SER A 75 -6.93 -0.79 8.68
C SER A 75 -7.68 -0.15 9.86
N LYS A 76 -7.10 0.88 10.50
CA LYS A 76 -7.75 1.64 11.58
C LYS A 76 -8.84 2.60 11.10
N ASN A 77 -8.98 2.78 9.79
CA ASN A 77 -9.93 3.72 9.17
C ASN A 77 -9.84 5.17 9.75
N ALA A 78 -8.63 5.57 10.14
CA ALA A 78 -8.38 6.91 10.68
C ALA A 78 -8.40 7.96 9.55
N SER A 79 -8.82 9.19 9.87
CA SER A 79 -8.87 10.30 8.91
C SER A 79 -7.49 10.80 8.46
N ARG A 80 -6.44 10.43 9.19
CA ARG A 80 -5.04 10.78 8.89
C ARG A 80 -4.08 9.68 9.33
N TYR A 81 -2.88 9.68 8.78
CA TYR A 81 -1.79 8.84 9.24
C TYR A 81 -1.33 9.28 10.63
N GLN A 82 -1.27 8.36 11.58
CA GLN A 82 -0.89 8.62 12.97
C GLN A 82 0.60 8.33 13.18
N ILE A 83 1.44 9.34 13.02
CA ILE A 83 2.91 9.22 13.10
C ILE A 83 3.37 8.57 14.41
N ALA A 84 2.88 9.05 15.54
CA ALA A 84 3.25 8.51 16.85
C ALA A 84 2.88 7.03 17.06
N SER A 85 1.93 6.51 16.28
CA SER A 85 1.59 5.08 16.28
C SER A 85 2.58 4.22 15.47
N ALA A 86 3.25 4.81 14.47
CA ALA A 86 4.30 4.15 13.69
C ALA A 86 5.68 4.34 14.32
N ILE A 87 5.95 5.55 14.84
CA ILE A 87 7.22 5.94 15.45
C ILE A 87 6.93 6.67 16.76
N PRO A 88 7.03 6.00 17.91
CA PRO A 88 6.76 6.62 19.21
C PRO A 88 7.60 7.89 19.45
N GLY A 89 6.94 8.97 19.87
CA GLY A 89 7.57 10.25 20.16
C GLY A 89 7.81 11.16 18.95
N GLU A 90 7.53 10.69 17.71
CA GLU A 90 7.66 11.51 16.51
C GLU A 90 6.38 12.27 16.17
N ARG A 91 6.55 13.39 15.44
CA ARG A 91 5.48 14.26 14.96
C ARG A 91 5.59 14.47 13.44
N ALA A 92 4.48 14.86 12.81
CA ALA A 92 4.36 15.05 11.37
C ALA A 92 5.44 16.00 10.80
N GLU A 93 5.70 17.11 11.48
CA GLU A 93 6.69 18.12 11.08
C GLU A 93 8.10 17.52 10.91
N ARG A 94 8.51 16.63 11.82
CA ARG A 94 9.84 16.03 11.82
C ARG A 94 10.04 14.98 10.73
N VAL A 95 8.97 14.35 10.28
CA VAL A 95 9.00 13.31 9.25
C VAL A 95 8.54 13.81 7.88
N ALA A 96 8.11 15.08 7.76
CA ALA A 96 7.58 15.65 6.52
C ALA A 96 8.57 15.50 5.34
N GLY A 97 9.86 15.70 5.59
CA GLY A 97 10.91 15.49 4.57
C GLY A 97 10.99 14.03 4.09
N ILE A 98 10.89 13.08 5.02
CA ILE A 98 10.90 11.63 4.71
C ILE A 98 9.66 11.27 3.91
N VAL A 99 8.47 11.70 4.33
CA VAL A 99 7.19 11.46 3.64
C VAL A 99 7.23 12.00 2.21
N LYS A 100 7.73 13.23 2.03
CA LYS A 100 7.91 13.85 0.71
C LYS A 100 8.87 13.03 -0.17
N MET A 101 9.94 12.55 0.41
CA MET A 101 10.93 11.73 -0.28
C MET A 101 10.33 10.41 -0.74
N MET A 102 9.60 9.68 0.12
CA MET A 102 8.91 8.44 -0.24
C MET A 102 7.92 8.65 -1.40
N ASN A 103 7.23 9.79 -1.42
CA ASN A 103 6.32 10.16 -2.50
C ASN A 103 7.07 10.46 -3.81
N ASN A 104 8.21 11.15 -3.75
CA ASN A 104 9.04 11.47 -4.93
C ASN A 104 9.69 10.23 -5.54
N PHE A 105 10.11 9.26 -4.72
CA PHE A 105 10.66 7.97 -5.17
C PHE A 105 9.61 6.98 -5.61
N MET A 106 8.34 7.39 -5.62
CA MET A 106 7.22 6.54 -6.01
C MET A 106 7.12 5.22 -5.20
N SER A 107 7.69 5.16 -4.01
CA SER A 107 7.51 4.03 -3.10
C SER A 107 6.18 4.11 -2.34
N ALA A 108 5.68 5.34 -2.14
CA ALA A 108 4.38 5.60 -1.52
C ALA A 108 3.64 6.75 -2.23
N ASN A 109 2.33 6.76 -2.11
CA ASN A 109 1.45 7.85 -2.53
C ASN A 109 0.98 8.60 -1.29
N VAL A 110 1.10 9.93 -1.29
CA VAL A 110 0.69 10.75 -0.15
C VAL A 110 -0.47 11.65 -0.55
N ALA A 111 -1.58 11.52 0.17
CA ALA A 111 -2.75 12.38 0.03
C ALA A 111 -2.80 13.36 1.20
N TYR A 112 -2.64 14.64 0.91
CA TYR A 112 -2.73 15.71 1.90
C TYR A 112 -4.16 16.20 2.08
N HIS A 113 -4.51 16.60 3.29
CA HIS A 113 -5.78 17.24 3.58
C HIS A 113 -5.78 18.67 3.02
N SER A 114 -6.89 19.08 2.42
CA SER A 114 -7.16 20.48 2.04
C SER A 114 -8.33 21.02 2.85
N ASN A 115 -8.16 22.19 3.47
CA ASN A 115 -9.17 22.79 4.30
C ASN A 115 -10.30 23.45 3.48
N ASP A 116 -10.01 23.87 2.23
CA ASP A 116 -11.00 24.44 1.31
C ASP A 116 -10.72 24.00 -0.13
N PRO A 117 -11.53 23.08 -0.68
CA PRO A 117 -11.36 22.61 -2.05
C PRO A 117 -11.78 23.64 -3.12
N ASN A 118 -12.46 24.73 -2.75
CA ASN A 118 -12.89 25.78 -3.68
C ASN A 118 -11.80 26.82 -3.94
N VAL A 119 -10.79 26.87 -3.09
CA VAL A 119 -9.57 27.66 -3.28
C VAL A 119 -8.48 26.76 -3.84
N GLY A 120 -7.46 27.29 -4.50
CA GLY A 120 -6.38 26.46 -5.04
C GLY A 120 -5.80 25.51 -3.99
N LEU A 121 -5.81 24.20 -4.26
CA LEU A 121 -5.45 23.15 -3.30
C LEU A 121 -4.11 23.40 -2.61
N ALA A 122 -3.12 23.97 -3.32
CA ALA A 122 -1.81 24.29 -2.78
C ALA A 122 -1.85 25.37 -1.68
N LEU A 123 -2.86 26.23 -1.68
CA LEU A 123 -3.01 27.31 -0.70
C LEU A 123 -3.63 26.86 0.62
N THR A 124 -4.37 25.77 0.57
CA THR A 124 -5.14 25.26 1.71
C THR A 124 -4.70 23.86 2.17
N MET A 125 -3.60 23.36 1.59
CA MET A 125 -3.00 22.08 1.93
C MET A 125 -2.41 22.09 3.34
N ASP A 126 -2.83 21.11 4.13
CA ASP A 126 -2.31 20.88 5.48
C ASP A 126 -1.22 19.80 5.43
N ASN A 127 0.03 20.21 5.58
CA ASN A 127 1.20 19.32 5.52
C ASN A 127 1.32 18.38 6.74
N GLU A 128 0.55 18.59 7.79
CA GLU A 128 0.55 17.76 9.00
C GLU A 128 -0.58 16.72 8.99
N ARG A 129 -1.54 16.90 8.09
CA ARG A 129 -2.70 16.00 7.95
C ARG A 129 -2.65 15.32 6.58
N PHE A 130 -2.18 14.10 6.56
CA PHE A 130 -2.05 13.31 5.34
C PHE A 130 -2.36 11.84 5.60
N LYS A 131 -2.63 11.10 4.53
CA LYS A 131 -2.61 9.65 4.49
C LYS A 131 -1.47 9.17 3.59
N ILE A 132 -0.87 8.04 3.93
CA ILE A 132 0.16 7.38 3.13
C ILE A 132 -0.42 6.06 2.63
N TYR A 133 -0.25 5.82 1.35
CA TYR A 133 -0.65 4.60 0.65
C TYR A 133 0.58 3.96 0.01
N ALA A 134 0.61 2.65 -0.10
CA ALA A 134 1.63 2.01 -0.93
C ALA A 134 1.40 2.38 -2.40
N SER A 135 2.46 2.60 -3.14
CA SER A 135 2.37 2.98 -4.57
C SER A 135 1.82 1.85 -5.44
N ASP A 136 1.92 0.61 -4.97
CA ASP A 136 1.42 -0.58 -5.65
C ASP A 136 0.59 -1.43 -4.68
N THR A 137 -0.59 -1.87 -5.13
CA THR A 137 -1.51 -2.61 -4.28
C THR A 137 -1.02 -4.02 -3.97
N GLY A 138 -0.29 -4.68 -4.89
CA GLY A 138 0.33 -5.97 -4.62
C GLY A 138 1.40 -5.86 -3.52
N MET A 139 2.19 -4.78 -3.52
CA MET A 139 3.15 -4.47 -2.46
C MET A 139 2.44 -4.22 -1.13
N PHE A 140 1.31 -3.50 -1.16
CA PHE A 140 0.48 -3.29 0.02
C PHE A 140 0.02 -4.60 0.67
N VAL A 141 -0.43 -5.56 -0.13
CA VAL A 141 -0.85 -6.89 0.38
C VAL A 141 0.34 -7.63 0.99
N THR A 142 1.51 -7.61 0.35
CA THR A 142 2.72 -8.22 0.91
C THR A 142 3.14 -7.57 2.24
N LEU A 143 3.08 -6.25 2.36
CA LEU A 143 3.33 -5.53 3.61
C LEU A 143 2.33 -5.93 4.71
N ALA A 144 1.05 -6.10 4.37
CA ALA A 144 0.01 -6.48 5.33
C ALA A 144 0.27 -7.87 5.96
N PHE A 145 1.01 -8.74 5.28
CA PHE A 145 1.39 -10.08 5.74
C PHE A 145 2.91 -10.23 5.99
N LYS A 146 3.63 -9.14 6.14
CA LYS A 146 5.09 -9.12 6.30
C LYS A 146 5.56 -9.93 7.51
N ASP A 147 4.82 -9.91 8.60
CA ASP A 147 5.14 -10.63 9.84
C ASP A 147 5.08 -12.17 9.72
N LYS A 148 4.61 -12.67 8.59
CA LYS A 148 4.61 -14.10 8.29
C LYS A 148 5.83 -14.47 7.48
N ASP A 149 6.54 -15.51 7.89
CA ASP A 149 7.74 -16.00 7.18
C ASP A 149 7.43 -16.38 5.74
N PHE A 150 6.19 -16.80 5.50
CA PHE A 150 5.72 -17.20 4.19
C PHE A 150 4.21 -17.03 4.06
N THR A 151 3.77 -16.31 3.02
CA THR A 151 2.36 -16.23 2.66
C THR A 151 2.08 -17.29 1.60
N ASP A 152 1.44 -18.38 1.98
CA ASP A 152 1.13 -19.46 1.07
C ASP A 152 -0.07 -19.15 0.16
N ASN A 153 -0.23 -19.95 -0.88
CA ASN A 153 -1.33 -19.80 -1.84
C ASN A 153 -2.71 -19.85 -1.21
N ILE A 154 -2.88 -20.52 -0.07
CA ILE A 154 -4.19 -20.67 0.61
C ILE A 154 -4.68 -19.31 1.10
N ILE A 155 -3.78 -18.47 1.63
CA ILE A 155 -4.13 -17.10 2.08
C ILE A 155 -4.54 -16.26 0.87
N TYR A 156 -3.77 -16.31 -0.22
CA TYR A 156 -4.08 -15.58 -1.44
C TYR A 156 -5.39 -16.05 -2.08
N GLU A 157 -5.65 -17.35 -2.11
CA GLU A 157 -6.91 -17.90 -2.60
C GLU A 157 -8.11 -17.44 -1.77
N LYS A 158 -7.97 -17.37 -0.45
CA LYS A 158 -9.02 -16.83 0.42
C LYS A 158 -9.28 -15.35 0.15
N LEU A 159 -8.23 -14.55 -0.07
CA LEU A 159 -8.34 -13.14 -0.46
C LEU A 159 -9.03 -13.00 -1.83
N LEU A 160 -8.62 -13.80 -2.82
CA LEU A 160 -9.18 -13.78 -4.17
C LEU A 160 -10.68 -14.12 -4.18
N ASN A 161 -11.10 -15.06 -3.33
CA ASN A 161 -12.48 -15.52 -3.24
C ASN A 161 -13.31 -14.79 -2.18
N ASP A 162 -12.78 -13.73 -1.56
CA ASP A 162 -13.44 -12.94 -0.50
C ASP A 162 -13.87 -13.80 0.72
N LYS A 163 -13.07 -14.80 1.06
CA LYS A 163 -13.34 -15.78 2.13
C LYS A 163 -12.51 -15.52 3.40
N LEU A 164 -11.64 -14.53 3.41
CA LEU A 164 -10.97 -14.10 4.63
C LEU A 164 -11.95 -13.28 5.46
N SER A 165 -11.99 -13.55 6.76
CA SER A 165 -12.74 -12.76 7.74
C SER A 165 -12.18 -11.33 7.91
N ALA A 166 -11.07 -11.01 7.26
CA ALA A 166 -10.48 -9.69 7.26
C ALA A 166 -11.28 -8.74 6.37
N ASN A 167 -11.62 -7.57 6.91
CA ASN A 167 -12.21 -6.51 6.12
C ASN A 167 -11.18 -6.00 5.10
N LEU A 168 -11.42 -6.24 3.81
CA LEU A 168 -10.56 -5.81 2.71
C LEU A 168 -10.77 -4.34 2.31
N GLY A 169 -11.61 -3.58 3.01
CA GLY A 169 -11.91 -2.19 2.68
C GLY A 169 -10.65 -1.32 2.55
N TYR A 170 -9.66 -1.53 3.40
CA TYR A 170 -8.39 -0.82 3.34
C TYR A 170 -7.54 -1.16 2.09
N VAL A 171 -7.68 -2.37 1.52
CA VAL A 171 -7.02 -2.75 0.26
C VAL A 171 -7.65 -1.97 -0.90
N TYR A 172 -8.99 -1.90 -0.93
CA TYR A 172 -9.72 -1.09 -1.92
C TYR A 172 -9.36 0.40 -1.79
N GLU A 173 -9.24 0.92 -0.58
CA GLU A 173 -8.81 2.30 -0.36
C GLU A 173 -7.41 2.56 -0.97
N ASN A 174 -6.47 1.65 -0.76
CA ASN A 174 -5.13 1.75 -1.36
C ASN A 174 -5.16 1.71 -2.90
N VAL A 175 -5.97 0.82 -3.48
CA VAL A 175 -6.13 0.74 -4.95
C VAL A 175 -6.69 2.05 -5.51
N ILE A 176 -7.73 2.59 -4.89
CA ILE A 176 -8.32 3.86 -5.33
C ILE A 176 -7.28 4.98 -5.27
N ALA A 177 -6.52 5.07 -4.19
CA ALA A 177 -5.46 6.07 -4.05
C ALA A 177 -4.37 5.90 -5.13
N GLN A 178 -4.02 4.67 -5.50
CA GLN A 178 -3.10 4.38 -6.60
C GLN A 178 -3.66 4.82 -7.96
N MET A 179 -4.95 4.62 -8.22
CA MET A 179 -5.59 4.95 -9.50
C MET A 179 -5.83 6.46 -9.69
N LEU A 180 -5.90 7.23 -8.62
CA LEU A 180 -6.13 8.68 -8.64
C LEU A 180 -4.83 9.50 -8.75
N ARG A 181 -3.68 8.86 -8.72
CA ARG A 181 -2.39 9.51 -8.91
C ARG A 181 -2.10 9.76 -10.39
#